data_7fc8b9589d5f9e58b195c01e41adb51b
#
_entry.id   7fc8b9589d5f9e58b195c01e41adb51b
#
_cell.length_a   1.000
_cell.length_b   1.000
_cell.length_c   1.000
_cell.angle_alpha   90.00
_cell.angle_beta   90.00
_cell.angle_gamma   90.00
#
_symmetry.space_group_name_H-M   'P 1'
#
loop_
_entity.id
_entity.type
_entity.pdbx_description
1 polymer ?
#
loop_
_entity_poly.entity_id
_entity_poly.type
_entity_poly.pdbx_seq_one_letter_code
_entity_poly.pdbx_strand_id
1 'polypeptide(L)'
;MKRRLFLKNSLATGAAVVAANAGLLIPTTVLADWNKKAFTAKTTDDALSNLFGSTNATDSGDIILKAPAIAENGAVTPVTVDASKMNGVESIAILAMKNPLPLVCEYTFSANAVGYVSTRIKMGQTMDVVAIVKAGGKLFKAKQEVKVTIGGCGG
;
A
#
# COMPACT_ATOMS: atom_id res chain seq x y z
N MET A 1 -54.08 24.64 -25.95
CA MET A 1 -53.68 23.82 -24.79
C MET A 1 -52.57 22.77 -25.09
N LYS A 2 -51.99 22.71 -26.27
CA LYS A 2 -50.97 21.69 -26.62
C LYS A 2 -49.51 22.10 -26.40
N ARG A 3 -49.21 23.40 -26.29
CA ARG A 3 -47.84 23.94 -26.14
C ARG A 3 -47.23 23.67 -24.72
N ARG A 4 -48.02 23.70 -23.68
CA ARG A 4 -47.58 23.45 -22.30
C ARG A 4 -47.21 21.95 -22.07
N LEU A 5 -47.94 21.06 -22.73
CA LEU A 5 -47.71 19.63 -22.63
C LEU A 5 -46.42 19.23 -23.36
N PHE A 6 -46.16 19.84 -24.52
CA PHE A 6 -44.97 19.65 -25.30
C PHE A 6 -43.70 20.08 -24.56
N LEU A 7 -43.73 21.26 -23.91
CA LEU A 7 -42.58 21.76 -23.13
C LEU A 7 -42.30 20.91 -21.89
N LYS A 8 -43.31 20.38 -21.21
CA LYS A 8 -43.12 19.47 -20.07
C LYS A 8 -42.49 18.16 -20.48
N ASN A 9 -42.92 17.58 -21.60
CA ASN A 9 -42.40 16.31 -22.08
C ASN A 9 -40.99 16.45 -22.65
N SER A 10 -40.65 17.54 -23.34
CA SER A 10 -39.31 17.79 -23.89
C SER A 10 -38.28 18.08 -22.78
N LEU A 11 -38.68 18.76 -21.68
CA LEU A 11 -37.78 18.96 -20.55
C LEU A 11 -37.44 17.64 -19.83
N ALA A 12 -38.43 16.76 -19.64
CA ALA A 12 -38.22 15.47 -18.98
C ALA A 12 -37.30 14.52 -19.79
N THR A 13 -37.51 14.51 -21.12
CA THR A 13 -36.69 13.68 -22.02
C THR A 13 -35.27 14.21 -22.15
N GLY A 14 -35.09 15.52 -22.25
CA GLY A 14 -33.78 16.17 -22.32
C GLY A 14 -32.92 15.92 -21.05
N ALA A 15 -33.54 16.03 -19.87
CA ALA A 15 -32.84 15.80 -18.61
C ALA A 15 -32.39 14.34 -18.45
N ALA A 16 -33.19 13.36 -18.89
CA ALA A 16 -32.86 11.94 -18.83
C ALA A 16 -31.69 11.59 -19.78
N VAL A 17 -31.64 12.15 -20.98
CA VAL A 17 -30.56 11.90 -21.95
C VAL A 17 -29.26 12.53 -21.48
N VAL A 18 -29.27 13.73 -20.90
CA VAL A 18 -28.07 14.38 -20.36
C VAL A 18 -27.51 13.60 -19.16
N ALA A 19 -28.38 13.11 -18.27
CA ALA A 19 -27.96 12.31 -17.12
C ALA A 19 -27.35 10.97 -17.54
N ALA A 20 -27.87 10.31 -18.57
CA ALA A 20 -27.33 9.06 -19.10
C ALA A 20 -25.97 9.25 -19.79
N ASN A 21 -25.77 10.35 -20.52
CA ASN A 21 -24.49 10.65 -21.19
C ASN A 21 -23.43 11.22 -20.25
N ALA A 22 -23.81 11.83 -19.13
CA ALA A 22 -22.88 12.36 -18.14
C ALA A 22 -22.25 11.27 -17.25
N GLY A 23 -22.60 9.99 -17.41
CA GLY A 23 -22.06 8.89 -16.60
C GLY A 23 -22.44 8.96 -15.11
N LEU A 24 -23.33 9.88 -14.73
CA LEU A 24 -23.72 10.11 -13.34
C LEU A 24 -24.55 8.98 -12.71
N LEU A 25 -25.00 8.02 -13.52
CA LEU A 25 -25.85 6.91 -13.07
C LEU A 25 -25.11 5.56 -13.00
N ILE A 26 -23.85 5.53 -13.33
CA ILE A 26 -23.04 4.32 -13.14
C ILE A 26 -22.30 4.50 -11.83
N PRO A 27 -22.67 3.83 -10.74
CA PRO A 27 -21.84 3.78 -9.56
C PRO A 27 -20.57 3.01 -9.95
N THR A 28 -19.50 3.72 -10.33
CA THR A 28 -18.18 3.12 -10.36
C THR A 28 -17.82 2.84 -8.91
N THR A 29 -18.17 1.65 -8.43
CA THR A 29 -17.59 1.13 -7.19
C THR A 29 -16.12 0.93 -7.46
N VAL A 30 -15.31 1.94 -7.14
CA VAL A 30 -13.88 1.78 -7.01
C VAL A 30 -13.69 0.94 -5.75
N LEU A 31 -13.84 -0.38 -5.89
CA LEU A 31 -13.43 -1.31 -4.85
C LEU A 31 -11.91 -1.32 -4.91
N ALA A 32 -11.28 -0.62 -3.98
CA ALA A 32 -9.89 -0.86 -3.67
C ALA A 32 -9.81 -2.30 -3.11
N ASP A 33 -9.49 -3.24 -3.98
CA ASP A 33 -9.35 -4.65 -3.61
C ASP A 33 -7.99 -4.82 -2.92
N TRP A 34 -8.00 -4.67 -1.59
CA TRP A 34 -6.80 -4.91 -0.80
C TRP A 34 -6.65 -6.42 -0.53
N ASN A 35 -5.43 -6.92 -0.59
CA ASN A 35 -5.14 -8.35 -0.39
C ASN A 35 -5.30 -8.75 1.09
N LYS A 36 -6.57 -8.98 1.51
CA LYS A 36 -6.92 -9.33 2.88
C LYS A 36 -6.12 -10.54 3.39
N LYS A 37 -5.86 -11.54 2.55
CA LYS A 37 -5.12 -12.74 2.93
C LYS A 37 -3.68 -12.43 3.31
N ALA A 38 -3.01 -11.57 2.57
CA ALA A 38 -1.65 -11.14 2.87
C ALA A 38 -1.58 -10.33 4.17
N PHE A 39 -2.50 -9.38 4.35
CA PHE A 39 -2.53 -8.50 5.53
C PHE A 39 -3.01 -9.18 6.82
N THR A 40 -3.70 -10.32 6.73
CA THR A 40 -4.12 -11.11 7.91
C THR A 40 -3.22 -12.30 8.18
N ALA A 41 -2.20 -12.53 7.36
CA ALA A 41 -1.22 -13.58 7.55
C ALA A 41 -0.41 -13.37 8.84
N LYS A 42 -0.19 -14.44 9.59
CA LYS A 42 0.54 -14.40 10.86
C LYS A 42 2.03 -14.68 10.72
N THR A 43 2.44 -15.18 9.55
CA THR A 43 3.84 -15.42 9.23
C THR A 43 4.28 -14.57 8.06
N THR A 44 5.56 -14.25 8.00
CA THR A 44 6.15 -13.48 6.89
C THR A 44 6.01 -14.24 5.57
N ASP A 45 6.24 -15.55 5.60
CA ASP A 45 6.20 -16.38 4.40
C ASP A 45 4.78 -16.47 3.81
N ASP A 46 3.77 -16.62 4.66
CA ASP A 46 2.37 -16.58 4.23
C ASP A 46 1.99 -15.20 3.68
N ALA A 47 2.45 -14.13 4.32
CA ALA A 47 2.21 -12.77 3.86
C ALA A 47 2.80 -12.54 2.47
N LEU A 48 4.06 -12.92 2.25
CA LEU A 48 4.75 -12.77 0.97
C LEU A 48 4.16 -13.68 -0.11
N SER A 49 3.86 -14.94 0.23
CA SER A 49 3.21 -15.88 -0.70
C SER A 49 1.85 -15.38 -1.16
N ASN A 50 1.05 -14.84 -0.23
CA ASN A 50 -0.27 -14.30 -0.56
C ASN A 50 -0.18 -12.98 -1.33
N LEU A 51 0.86 -12.17 -1.10
CA LEU A 51 1.02 -10.86 -1.73
C LEU A 51 1.64 -10.97 -3.12
N PHE A 52 2.71 -11.74 -3.25
CA PHE A 52 3.56 -11.80 -4.44
C PHE A 52 3.58 -13.16 -5.14
N GLY A 53 2.97 -14.19 -4.54
CA GLY A 53 3.04 -15.56 -5.05
C GLY A 53 4.40 -16.23 -4.83
N SER A 54 5.32 -15.60 -4.10
CA SER A 54 6.69 -16.08 -3.84
C SER A 54 7.23 -15.52 -2.53
N THR A 55 8.07 -16.29 -1.85
CA THR A 55 8.84 -15.86 -0.67
C THR A 55 10.29 -15.53 -1.02
N ASN A 56 10.73 -15.83 -2.24
CA ASN A 56 12.12 -15.70 -2.66
C ASN A 56 12.44 -14.25 -3.03
N ALA A 57 13.03 -13.49 -2.11
CA ALA A 57 13.53 -12.15 -2.34
C ALA A 57 15.06 -12.12 -2.21
N THR A 58 15.73 -11.51 -3.18
CA THR A 58 17.19 -11.36 -3.23
C THR A 58 17.61 -10.10 -2.48
N ASP A 59 18.66 -10.15 -1.68
CA ASP A 59 19.23 -8.96 -1.05
C ASP A 59 19.75 -7.98 -2.12
N SER A 60 19.44 -6.70 -1.99
CA SER A 60 19.83 -5.67 -2.95
C SER A 60 20.36 -4.42 -2.25
N GLY A 61 21.57 -3.99 -2.65
CA GLY A 61 22.17 -2.73 -2.22
C GLY A 61 21.55 -1.48 -2.88
N ASP A 62 20.68 -1.66 -3.89
CA ASP A 62 19.99 -0.57 -4.54
C ASP A 62 18.76 -0.11 -3.76
N ILE A 63 18.36 -0.86 -2.73
CA ILE A 63 17.30 -0.48 -1.80
C ILE A 63 17.94 0.17 -0.57
N ILE A 64 17.66 1.46 -0.37
CA ILE A 64 18.07 2.17 0.84
C ILE A 64 16.91 2.16 1.82
N LEU A 65 17.02 1.30 2.83
CA LEU A 65 16.09 1.23 3.95
C LEU A 65 16.63 2.10 5.09
N LYS A 66 15.88 3.13 5.48
CA LYS A 66 16.22 4.01 6.61
C LYS A 66 15.18 3.84 7.71
N ALA A 67 15.62 3.40 8.87
CA ALA A 67 14.86 3.34 10.11
C ALA A 67 15.79 3.74 11.27
N PRO A 68 15.28 4.24 12.40
CA PRO A 68 16.11 4.55 13.56
C PRO A 68 16.72 3.26 14.14
N ALA A 69 17.98 3.31 14.54
CA ALA A 69 18.59 2.18 15.25
C ALA A 69 17.87 1.90 16.58
N ILE A 70 17.35 2.95 17.22
CA ILE A 70 16.58 2.89 18.46
C ILE A 70 15.29 3.70 18.27
N ALA A 71 14.15 3.04 18.42
CA ALA A 71 12.84 3.67 18.46
C ALA A 71 12.42 3.84 19.93
N GLU A 72 12.46 5.07 20.44
CA GLU A 72 12.00 5.41 21.78
C GLU A 72 10.48 5.24 21.92
N ASN A 73 9.75 5.42 20.80
CA ASN A 73 8.32 5.18 20.72
C ASN A 73 8.03 4.19 19.59
N GLY A 74 7.86 2.92 19.94
CA GLY A 74 7.53 1.87 18.99
C GLY A 74 6.17 2.03 18.31
N ALA A 75 5.25 2.84 18.87
CA ALA A 75 3.95 3.09 18.26
C ALA A 75 4.05 3.92 16.96
N VAL A 76 5.13 4.70 16.79
CA VAL A 76 5.29 5.65 15.66
C VAL A 76 6.74 5.63 15.18
N THR A 77 7.20 4.51 14.66
CA THR A 77 8.58 4.36 14.15
C THR A 77 8.65 4.83 12.70
N PRO A 78 9.46 5.86 12.37
CA PRO A 78 9.62 6.31 11.00
C PRO A 78 10.42 5.29 10.17
N VAL A 79 9.95 5.01 8.97
CA VAL A 79 10.61 4.11 8.01
C VAL A 79 10.57 4.75 6.63
N THR A 80 11.71 4.80 5.96
CA THR A 80 11.82 5.25 4.57
C THR A 80 12.46 4.16 3.74
N VAL A 81 11.84 3.85 2.61
CA VAL A 81 12.35 2.93 1.60
C VAL A 81 12.59 3.72 0.33
N ASP A 82 13.83 3.78 -0.11
CA ASP A 82 14.22 4.44 -1.34
C ASP A 82 14.79 3.38 -2.31
N ALA A 83 14.02 3.09 -3.34
CA ALA A 83 14.37 2.21 -4.45
C ALA A 83 14.47 3.00 -5.77
N SER A 84 14.76 4.30 -5.70
CA SER A 84 14.85 5.19 -6.88
C SER A 84 15.95 4.79 -7.86
N LYS A 85 16.94 4.02 -7.40
CA LYS A 85 18.01 3.47 -8.27
C LYS A 85 17.54 2.26 -9.08
N MET A 86 16.41 1.66 -8.73
CA MET A 86 15.86 0.49 -9.42
C MET A 86 14.90 0.94 -10.53
N ASN A 87 15.01 0.31 -11.69
CA ASN A 87 14.08 0.54 -12.79
C ASN A 87 12.87 -0.39 -12.68
N GLY A 88 11.70 0.12 -13.06
CA GLY A 88 10.47 -0.67 -13.15
C GLY A 88 9.99 -1.17 -11.77
N VAL A 89 10.06 -0.32 -10.74
CA VAL A 89 9.49 -0.62 -9.44
C VAL A 89 7.97 -0.69 -9.56
N GLU A 90 7.41 -1.85 -9.26
CA GLU A 90 5.97 -2.13 -9.31
C GLU A 90 5.30 -1.91 -7.96
N SER A 91 5.93 -2.41 -6.89
CA SER A 91 5.43 -2.20 -5.52
C SER A 91 6.53 -2.26 -4.47
N ILE A 92 6.26 -1.66 -3.31
CA ILE A 92 7.08 -1.72 -2.10
C ILE A 92 6.20 -2.17 -0.94
N ALA A 93 6.58 -3.27 -0.29
CA ALA A 93 5.96 -3.75 0.93
C ALA A 93 6.92 -3.60 2.11
N ILE A 94 6.38 -3.23 3.28
CA ILE A 94 7.15 -3.12 4.53
C ILE A 94 6.61 -4.13 5.53
N LEU A 95 7.53 -4.92 6.09
CA LEU A 95 7.23 -5.94 7.10
C LEU A 95 7.93 -5.60 8.41
N ALA A 96 7.23 -5.82 9.51
CA ALA A 96 7.75 -5.78 10.88
C ALA A 96 7.72 -7.23 11.42
N MET A 97 8.88 -7.89 11.43
CA MET A 97 9.01 -9.35 11.47
C MET A 97 8.38 -10.04 12.69
N LYS A 98 8.32 -9.35 13.84
CA LYS A 98 7.77 -9.92 15.09
C LYS A 98 6.42 -9.31 15.50
N ASN A 99 5.82 -8.49 14.65
CA ASN A 99 4.45 -8.06 14.87
C ASN A 99 3.48 -9.25 14.71
N PRO A 100 2.34 -9.25 15.40
CA PRO A 100 1.31 -10.29 15.23
C PRO A 100 0.82 -10.45 13.80
N LEU A 101 0.85 -9.36 13.03
CA LEU A 101 0.63 -9.30 11.59
C LEU A 101 1.87 -8.63 10.98
N PRO A 102 2.78 -9.42 10.38
CA PRO A 102 4.08 -8.89 9.94
C PRO A 102 3.99 -7.94 8.76
N LEU A 103 3.07 -8.12 7.82
CA LEU A 103 2.87 -7.19 6.71
C LEU A 103 2.16 -5.93 7.20
N VAL A 104 2.88 -4.81 7.17
CA VAL A 104 2.38 -3.54 7.70
C VAL A 104 1.69 -2.71 6.62
N CYS A 105 2.32 -2.59 5.45
CA CYS A 105 1.79 -1.83 4.33
C CYS A 105 2.38 -2.30 3.00
N GLU A 106 1.66 -2.01 1.92
CA GLU A 106 2.09 -2.14 0.54
C GLU A 106 1.72 -0.87 -0.22
N TYR A 107 2.61 -0.45 -1.11
CA TYR A 107 2.43 0.68 -2.01
C TYR A 107 2.66 0.21 -3.44
N THR A 108 1.71 0.44 -4.31
CA THR A 108 1.80 0.12 -5.74
C THR A 108 2.14 1.37 -6.53
N PHE A 109 3.00 1.25 -7.50
CA PHE A 109 3.51 2.36 -8.32
C PHE A 109 3.03 2.24 -9.77
N SER A 110 2.70 3.38 -10.38
CA SER A 110 2.50 3.46 -11.81
C SER A 110 3.86 3.41 -12.56
N ALA A 111 3.85 3.09 -13.85
CA ALA A 111 5.06 2.90 -14.65
C ALA A 111 6.06 4.08 -14.64
N ASN A 112 5.58 5.30 -14.38
CA ASN A 112 6.42 6.51 -14.35
C ASN A 112 6.70 7.03 -12.94
N ALA A 113 6.30 6.30 -11.91
CA ALA A 113 6.51 6.71 -10.53
C ALA A 113 7.89 6.27 -10.02
N VAL A 114 8.47 7.07 -9.16
CA VAL A 114 9.72 6.75 -8.47
C VAL A 114 9.40 5.85 -7.28
N GLY A 115 10.13 4.75 -7.14
CA GLY A 115 10.00 3.82 -6.01
C GLY A 115 10.52 4.42 -4.70
N TYR A 116 9.74 5.31 -4.09
CA TYR A 116 10.09 5.97 -2.84
C TYR A 116 8.89 6.00 -1.90
N VAL A 117 9.08 5.55 -0.66
CA VAL A 117 8.06 5.56 0.39
C VAL A 117 8.65 6.08 1.68
N SER A 118 7.97 7.00 2.33
CA SER A 118 8.27 7.43 3.70
C SER A 118 7.00 7.36 4.54
N THR A 119 7.04 6.55 5.60
CA THR A 119 5.86 6.26 6.42
C THR A 119 6.26 6.07 7.88
N ARG A 120 5.26 5.85 8.73
CA ARG A 120 5.45 5.47 10.13
C ARG A 120 4.74 4.17 10.41
N ILE A 121 5.42 3.27 11.10
CA ILE A 121 4.90 1.94 11.42
C ILE A 121 4.83 1.72 12.94
N LYS A 122 3.95 0.83 13.36
CA LYS A 122 3.89 0.38 14.75
C LYS A 122 4.78 -0.86 14.92
N MET A 123 5.65 -0.82 15.92
CA MET A 123 6.51 -1.94 16.32
C MET A 123 6.27 -2.26 17.79
N GLY A 124 5.86 -3.49 18.10
CA GLY A 124 5.57 -3.92 19.46
C GLY A 124 6.81 -4.26 20.29
N GLN A 125 7.93 -4.54 19.65
CA GLN A 125 9.18 -4.96 20.30
C GLN A 125 10.36 -4.77 19.34
N THR A 126 11.58 -4.98 19.83
CA THR A 126 12.80 -5.02 19.00
C THR A 126 12.71 -6.10 17.93
N MET A 127 12.89 -5.72 16.67
CA MET A 127 12.78 -6.62 15.52
C MET A 127 13.45 -6.06 14.28
N ASP A 128 13.61 -6.92 13.26
CA ASP A 128 13.97 -6.49 11.93
C ASP A 128 12.74 -5.86 11.23
N VAL A 129 12.96 -4.73 10.59
CA VAL A 129 12.09 -4.16 9.56
C VAL A 129 12.65 -4.61 8.23
N VAL A 130 11.80 -5.15 7.37
CA VAL A 130 12.18 -5.63 6.03
C VAL A 130 11.37 -4.87 4.99
N ALA A 131 12.06 -4.29 4.02
CA ALA A 131 11.48 -3.75 2.81
C ALA A 131 11.57 -4.80 1.70
N ILE A 132 10.45 -5.10 1.04
CA ILE A 132 10.39 -5.92 -0.17
C ILE A 132 10.02 -5.01 -1.32
N VAL A 133 10.84 -5.01 -2.37
CA VAL A 133 10.60 -4.25 -3.60
C VAL A 133 10.37 -5.23 -4.73
N LYS A 134 9.23 -5.11 -5.40
CA LYS A 134 8.96 -5.81 -6.64
C LYS A 134 9.34 -4.93 -7.81
N ALA A 135 10.28 -5.40 -8.63
CA ALA A 135 10.75 -4.69 -9.82
C ALA A 135 11.04 -5.68 -10.96
N GLY A 136 10.49 -5.44 -12.14
CA GLY A 136 10.65 -6.31 -13.30
C GLY A 136 10.23 -7.76 -13.04
N GLY A 137 9.17 -7.96 -12.27
CA GLY A 137 8.65 -9.28 -11.90
C GLY A 137 9.49 -10.06 -10.87
N LYS A 138 10.58 -9.47 -10.33
CA LYS A 138 11.45 -10.07 -9.31
C LYS A 138 11.29 -9.38 -7.97
N LEU A 139 11.58 -10.10 -6.89
CA LEU A 139 11.55 -9.56 -5.54
C LEU A 139 12.95 -9.31 -5.02
N PHE A 140 13.13 -8.11 -4.46
CA PHE A 140 14.36 -7.67 -3.82
C PHE A 140 14.05 -7.27 -2.38
N LYS A 141 15.04 -7.39 -1.49
CA LYS A 141 14.85 -7.04 -0.08
C LYS A 141 16.03 -6.25 0.47
N ALA A 142 15.71 -5.43 1.46
CA ALA A 142 16.64 -4.85 2.40
C ALA A 142 16.07 -4.99 3.81
N LYS A 143 16.94 -5.15 4.83
CA LYS A 143 16.53 -5.27 6.23
C LYS A 143 17.35 -4.39 7.14
N GLN A 144 16.74 -3.96 8.24
CA GLN A 144 17.40 -3.22 9.30
C GLN A 144 16.77 -3.57 10.65
N GLU A 145 17.61 -3.90 11.64
CA GLU A 145 17.14 -4.07 13.01
C GLU A 145 16.82 -2.73 13.64
N VAL A 146 15.67 -2.67 14.31
CA VAL A 146 15.23 -1.51 15.10
C VAL A 146 14.99 -1.97 16.53
N LYS A 147 15.74 -1.40 17.46
CA LYS A 147 15.56 -1.64 18.90
C LYS A 147 14.45 -0.75 19.42
N VAL A 148 13.44 -1.38 20.06
CA VAL A 148 12.33 -0.65 20.69
C VAL A 148 12.58 -0.63 22.19
N THR A 149 12.67 0.57 22.77
CA THR A 149 12.81 0.72 24.22
C THR A 149 11.43 0.61 24.90
N ILE A 150 11.39 -0.06 26.06
CA ILE A 150 10.16 -0.40 26.80
C ILE A 150 9.38 0.85 27.31
N GLY A 151 9.90 2.03 27.13
CA GLY A 151 9.26 3.27 27.59
C GLY A 151 8.27 3.92 26.63
N GLY A 152 8.11 3.41 25.41
CA GLY A 152 7.28 4.04 24.37
C GLY A 152 5.87 3.46 24.19
N CYS A 153 5.52 2.40 24.86
CA CYS A 153 4.17 1.83 24.85
C CYS A 153 3.39 2.36 26.06
N GLY A 154 3.04 3.65 26.02
CA GLY A 154 2.03 4.19 26.92
C GLY A 154 0.71 3.47 26.64
N GLY A 155 0.25 2.72 27.64
CA GLY A 155 -1.09 2.27 27.89
C GLY A 155 -1.91 1.69 26.74
#